data_b8518155e38b8f2c00af3c1087a1865b
#
_entry.id   b8518155e38b8f2c00af3c1087a1865b
#
_cell.length_a   1.000
_cell.length_b   1.000
_cell.length_c   1.000
_cell.angle_alpha   90.00
_cell.angle_beta   90.00
_cell.angle_gamma   90.00
#
_symmetry.space_group_name_H-M   'P 1'
#
loop_
_entity.id
_entity.type
_entity.pdbx_description
1 polymer ?
#
loop_
_entity_poly.entity_id
_entity_poly.type
_entity_poly.pdbx_seq_one_letter_code
_entity_poly.pdbx_strand_id
1 'polypeptide(L)'
;MNLAKLSLAAIFCLSTFTARPQTQEAPKPVHPEKWSDIENYIRDNWNDFVDTMPSLPKPYCYALNPGTLYYWDLYFINEGLMRQGFFEQARNNVDNFIYEVEKLGFIPNANGWGEDRSMTPYFGMMVSSYYDKAQEKDTAWLRRAYNAVLKEYEFWTNTNGNTIEDHSTPVEGLQRYGHHSDSATLVSFYDKVLQGRFHLEKNVPASEKIRIAGHRLAEAETMDFNPRFEGRCMDFIPVDLNSNLYQYEKELGRLERKLGISDGRAWEKR
;
A
#
# COMPACT_ATOMS: atom_id res chain seq x y z
N MET A 1 -8.54 25.94 -20.96
CA MET A 1 -8.80 25.08 -19.79
C MET A 1 -8.49 23.66 -20.25
N ASN A 2 -7.28 23.17 -19.95
CA ASN A 2 -6.73 21.95 -20.52
C ASN A 2 -7.33 20.71 -19.82
N LEU A 3 -8.18 19.97 -20.52
CA LEU A 3 -8.81 18.71 -20.08
C LEU A 3 -7.86 17.49 -20.08
N ALA A 4 -6.56 17.70 -20.26
CA ALA A 4 -5.56 16.63 -20.42
C ALA A 4 -4.93 16.10 -19.11
N LYS A 5 -5.38 16.54 -17.94
CA LYS A 5 -4.87 16.04 -16.64
C LYS A 5 -5.88 15.13 -15.92
N LEU A 6 -6.53 14.24 -16.63
CA LEU A 6 -7.25 13.14 -16.00
C LEU A 6 -6.25 12.06 -15.60
N SER A 7 -6.04 11.94 -14.32
CA SER A 7 -5.17 11.04 -13.61
C SER A 7 -5.23 9.60 -14.16
N LEU A 8 -4.08 9.01 -14.51
CA LEU A 8 -3.91 7.58 -14.85
C LEU A 8 -4.43 6.63 -13.76
N ALA A 9 -4.53 7.09 -12.52
CA ALA A 9 -5.05 6.33 -11.38
C ALA A 9 -6.57 6.07 -11.47
N ALA A 10 -7.33 6.89 -12.21
CA ALA A 10 -8.79 6.75 -12.32
C ALA A 10 -9.24 5.56 -13.20
N ILE A 11 -8.36 4.96 -13.98
CA ILE A 11 -8.72 3.88 -14.91
C ILE A 11 -8.79 2.51 -14.21
N PHE A 12 -8.20 2.35 -13.03
CA PHE A 12 -8.18 1.05 -12.33
C PHE A 12 -9.26 0.87 -11.23
N CYS A 13 -9.98 1.91 -10.83
CA CYS A 13 -10.91 1.85 -9.69
C CYS A 13 -12.40 1.79 -10.03
N LEU A 14 -12.81 1.64 -11.29
CA LEU A 14 -14.22 1.58 -11.69
C LEU A 14 -14.62 0.23 -12.30
N SER A 15 -14.50 -0.84 -11.54
CA SER A 15 -15.27 -2.07 -11.80
C SER A 15 -16.27 -2.29 -10.67
N THR A 16 -17.46 -1.70 -10.81
CA THR A 16 -18.61 -2.06 -10.00
C THR A 16 -19.02 -3.50 -10.27
N PHE A 17 -18.86 -4.37 -9.29
CA PHE A 17 -19.41 -5.73 -9.32
C PHE A 17 -20.96 -5.66 -9.25
N THR A 18 -21.63 -5.73 -10.39
CA THR A 18 -23.01 -6.18 -10.47
C THR A 18 -23.01 -7.61 -10.96
N ALA A 19 -23.26 -8.55 -10.04
CA ALA A 19 -23.43 -9.96 -10.39
C ALA A 19 -24.70 -10.14 -11.26
N ARG A 20 -24.50 -10.28 -12.58
CA ARG A 20 -25.42 -10.96 -13.48
C ARG A 20 -24.64 -11.98 -14.30
N PRO A 21 -25.13 -13.22 -14.48
CA PRO A 21 -24.52 -14.16 -15.39
C PRO A 21 -24.80 -13.68 -16.81
N GLN A 22 -23.89 -12.90 -17.37
CA GLN A 22 -23.81 -12.69 -18.82
C GLN A 22 -22.80 -13.69 -19.36
N THR A 23 -23.19 -14.46 -20.37
CA THR A 23 -22.26 -15.11 -21.27
C THR A 23 -21.33 -14.05 -21.83
N GLN A 24 -20.16 -13.91 -21.21
CA GLN A 24 -19.12 -12.99 -21.68
C GLN A 24 -18.62 -13.55 -23.01
N GLU A 25 -18.96 -12.87 -24.11
CA GLU A 25 -18.14 -13.02 -25.32
C GLU A 25 -16.69 -12.76 -24.95
N ALA A 26 -15.80 -13.64 -25.43
CA ALA A 26 -14.36 -13.46 -25.26
C ALA A 26 -13.99 -12.03 -25.71
N PRO A 27 -13.20 -11.28 -24.92
CA PRO A 27 -12.84 -9.93 -25.28
C PRO A 27 -12.22 -9.93 -26.67
N LYS A 28 -12.75 -9.09 -27.55
CA LYS A 28 -12.19 -8.91 -28.90
C LYS A 28 -10.72 -8.58 -28.78
N PRO A 29 -9.84 -9.20 -29.58
CA PRO A 29 -8.42 -8.90 -29.54
C PRO A 29 -8.21 -7.39 -29.70
N VAL A 30 -7.59 -6.77 -28.72
CA VAL A 30 -7.23 -5.34 -28.79
C VAL A 30 -6.13 -5.21 -29.84
N HIS A 31 -6.30 -4.32 -30.80
CA HIS A 31 -5.34 -4.08 -31.87
C HIS A 31 -3.96 -3.73 -31.29
N PRO A 32 -2.88 -4.45 -31.64
CA PRO A 32 -1.53 -4.23 -31.10
C PRO A 32 -1.04 -2.78 -31.24
N GLU A 33 -1.42 -2.09 -32.31
CA GLU A 33 -1.07 -0.70 -32.58
C GLU A 33 -1.61 0.29 -31.54
N LYS A 34 -2.75 0.00 -30.89
CA LYS A 34 -3.32 0.85 -29.84
C LYS A 34 -2.62 0.70 -28.50
N TRP A 35 -2.03 -0.46 -28.25
CA TRP A 35 -1.24 -0.68 -27.04
C TRP A 35 0.08 0.09 -27.08
N SER A 36 0.76 0.10 -28.24
CA SER A 36 2.00 0.86 -28.40
C SER A 36 1.82 2.36 -28.15
N ASP A 37 0.69 2.93 -28.60
CA ASP A 37 0.39 4.34 -28.38
C ASP A 37 0.20 4.65 -26.87
N ILE A 38 -0.49 3.78 -26.14
CA ILE A 38 -0.67 3.90 -24.69
C ILE A 38 0.66 3.72 -23.96
N GLU A 39 1.45 2.71 -24.31
CA GLU A 39 2.76 2.46 -23.71
C GLU A 39 3.73 3.64 -23.96
N ASN A 40 3.73 4.20 -25.16
CA ASN A 40 4.51 5.39 -25.51
C ASN A 40 4.06 6.61 -24.70
N TYR A 41 2.75 6.86 -24.64
CA TYR A 41 2.19 7.96 -23.85
C TYR A 41 2.59 7.86 -22.37
N ILE A 42 2.46 6.69 -21.76
CA ILE A 42 2.86 6.46 -20.37
C ILE A 42 4.36 6.72 -20.20
N ARG A 43 5.20 6.15 -21.07
CA ARG A 43 6.65 6.32 -21.01
C ARG A 43 7.07 7.78 -21.10
N ASP A 44 6.46 8.52 -22.01
CA ASP A 44 6.87 9.89 -22.32
C ASP A 44 6.39 10.90 -21.26
N ASN A 45 5.46 10.47 -20.34
CA ASN A 45 4.89 11.31 -19.31
C ASN A 45 5.28 10.90 -17.88
N TRP A 46 6.13 9.89 -17.63
CA TRP A 46 6.52 9.49 -16.27
C TRP A 46 7.05 10.66 -15.43
N ASN A 47 7.84 11.55 -16.02
CA ASN A 47 8.45 12.67 -15.31
C ASN A 47 7.41 13.70 -14.79
N ASP A 48 6.23 13.76 -15.40
CA ASP A 48 5.14 14.62 -14.94
C ASP A 48 4.51 14.15 -13.62
N PHE A 49 4.79 12.90 -13.23
CA PHE A 49 4.32 12.28 -11.99
C PHE A 49 5.43 12.09 -10.95
N VAL A 50 6.58 12.76 -11.13
CA VAL A 50 7.67 12.76 -10.15
C VAL A 50 7.67 14.07 -9.38
N ASP A 51 7.77 13.99 -8.06
CA ASP A 51 7.81 15.12 -7.15
C ASP A 51 8.88 14.92 -6.07
N THR A 52 9.14 15.96 -5.30
CA THR A 52 10.06 15.95 -4.15
C THR A 52 9.39 16.58 -2.94
N MET A 53 9.69 16.08 -1.75
CA MET A 53 9.28 16.73 -0.51
C MET A 53 10.41 16.72 0.53
N PRO A 54 10.49 17.75 1.40
CA PRO A 54 11.57 17.87 2.39
C PRO A 54 11.64 16.72 3.39
N SER A 55 10.52 16.00 3.60
CA SER A 55 10.44 14.87 4.54
C SER A 55 10.99 13.57 3.96
N LEU A 56 11.23 13.48 2.66
CA LEU A 56 11.72 12.29 1.96
C LEU A 56 13.12 12.48 1.38
N PRO A 57 13.99 11.47 1.41
CA PRO A 57 15.37 11.58 0.93
C PRO A 57 15.50 11.55 -0.60
N LYS A 58 14.47 11.10 -1.33
CA LYS A 58 14.51 10.90 -2.79
C LYS A 58 13.28 11.46 -3.47
N PRO A 59 13.38 11.81 -4.77
CA PRO A 59 12.20 12.04 -5.61
C PRO A 59 11.28 10.81 -5.58
N TYR A 60 9.97 11.02 -5.66
CA TYR A 60 8.98 9.94 -5.62
C TYR A 60 7.92 10.14 -6.70
N CYS A 61 7.30 9.04 -7.13
CA CYS A 61 6.10 9.14 -7.96
C CYS A 61 4.86 9.34 -7.08
N TYR A 62 3.97 10.23 -7.50
CA TYR A 62 2.66 10.38 -6.88
C TYR A 62 1.56 9.72 -7.73
N ALA A 63 0.55 9.15 -7.07
CA ALA A 63 -0.56 8.48 -7.73
C ALA A 63 -1.71 9.43 -8.09
N LEU A 64 -2.07 10.34 -7.17
CA LEU A 64 -3.23 11.22 -7.30
C LEU A 64 -2.84 12.70 -7.37
N ASN A 65 -2.15 13.17 -6.35
CA ASN A 65 -1.80 14.59 -6.19
C ASN A 65 -0.32 14.75 -5.90
N PRO A 66 0.35 15.76 -6.49
CA PRO A 66 1.68 16.14 -6.07
C PRO A 66 1.67 16.51 -4.56
N GLY A 67 2.80 16.33 -3.89
CA GLY A 67 2.93 16.56 -2.46
C GLY A 67 2.44 15.41 -1.58
N THR A 68 2.06 14.26 -2.15
CA THR A 68 1.65 13.09 -1.36
C THR A 68 2.24 11.81 -1.95
N LEU A 69 2.94 11.04 -1.12
CA LEU A 69 3.39 9.70 -1.43
C LEU A 69 2.41 8.72 -0.78
N TYR A 70 1.74 7.92 -1.60
CA TYR A 70 0.85 6.84 -1.16
C TYR A 70 1.55 5.50 -1.23
N TYR A 71 1.27 4.62 -0.27
CA TYR A 71 2.03 3.39 -0.12
C TYR A 71 1.77 2.38 -1.25
N TRP A 72 0.62 1.73 -1.27
CA TRP A 72 0.40 0.57 -2.15
C TRP A 72 0.40 0.89 -3.63
N ASP A 73 0.03 2.13 -3.98
CA ASP A 73 0.03 2.63 -5.36
C ASP A 73 1.41 2.53 -6.00
N LEU A 74 2.47 2.80 -5.21
CA LEU A 74 3.83 2.77 -5.71
C LEU A 74 4.32 1.36 -6.10
N TYR A 75 3.73 0.30 -5.57
CA TYR A 75 4.04 -1.05 -6.05
C TYR A 75 3.69 -1.18 -7.54
N PHE A 76 2.49 -0.80 -7.92
CA PHE A 76 2.02 -0.88 -9.31
C PHE A 76 2.75 0.11 -10.22
N ILE A 77 3.00 1.32 -9.73
CA ILE A 77 3.81 2.33 -10.44
C ILE A 77 5.22 1.80 -10.70
N ASN A 78 5.87 1.19 -9.71
CA ASN A 78 7.21 0.61 -9.86
C ASN A 78 7.26 -0.52 -10.90
N GLU A 79 6.25 -1.36 -10.96
CA GLU A 79 6.16 -2.39 -12.01
C GLU A 79 6.11 -1.76 -13.41
N GLY A 80 5.38 -0.66 -13.58
CA GLY A 80 5.33 0.11 -14.83
C GLY A 80 6.66 0.78 -15.15
N LEU A 81 7.28 1.46 -14.19
CA LEU A 81 8.59 2.11 -14.33
C LEU A 81 9.66 1.12 -14.78
N MET A 82 9.79 -0.01 -14.09
CA MET A 82 10.79 -1.02 -14.41
C MET A 82 10.55 -1.66 -15.77
N ARG A 83 9.29 -1.90 -16.16
CA ARG A 83 8.94 -2.42 -17.49
C ARG A 83 9.41 -1.48 -18.61
N GLN A 84 9.42 -0.17 -18.35
CA GLN A 84 9.81 0.84 -19.32
C GLN A 84 11.26 1.35 -19.12
N GLY A 85 12.03 0.74 -18.22
CA GLY A 85 13.46 1.03 -18.04
C GLY A 85 13.80 2.12 -17.04
N PHE A 86 12.82 2.68 -16.30
CA PHE A 86 13.02 3.75 -15.30
C PHE A 86 13.45 3.19 -13.94
N PHE A 87 14.53 2.41 -13.91
CA PHE A 87 15.00 1.73 -12.70
C PHE A 87 15.49 2.68 -11.60
N GLU A 88 16.05 3.82 -11.95
CA GLU A 88 16.51 4.82 -10.96
C GLU A 88 15.31 5.35 -10.17
N GLN A 89 14.23 5.74 -10.85
CA GLN A 89 13.03 6.23 -10.18
C GLN A 89 12.34 5.13 -9.37
N ALA A 90 12.30 3.90 -9.88
CA ALA A 90 11.79 2.75 -9.13
C ALA A 90 12.59 2.51 -7.85
N ARG A 91 13.93 2.64 -7.89
CA ARG A 91 14.79 2.57 -6.69
C ARG A 91 14.51 3.71 -5.72
N ASN A 92 14.36 4.94 -6.21
CA ASN A 92 14.06 6.10 -5.37
C ASN A 92 12.77 5.90 -4.57
N ASN A 93 11.73 5.34 -5.19
CA ASN A 93 10.47 5.02 -4.52
C ASN A 93 10.69 3.97 -3.40
N VAL A 94 11.48 2.91 -3.66
CA VAL A 94 11.84 1.91 -2.64
C VAL A 94 12.68 2.52 -1.52
N ASP A 95 13.66 3.37 -1.85
CA ASP A 95 14.54 4.02 -0.86
C ASP A 95 13.76 4.95 0.08
N ASN A 96 12.70 5.60 -0.41
CA ASN A 96 11.81 6.40 0.44
C ASN A 96 11.06 5.51 1.44
N PHE A 97 10.55 4.35 1.02
CA PHE A 97 9.91 3.42 1.95
C PHE A 97 10.87 2.79 2.96
N ILE A 98 12.11 2.45 2.53
CA ILE A 98 13.16 2.04 3.48
C ILE A 98 13.35 3.13 4.55
N TYR A 99 13.46 4.39 4.14
CA TYR A 99 13.63 5.51 5.05
C TYR A 99 12.44 5.66 6.01
N GLU A 100 11.20 5.54 5.54
CA GLU A 100 10.00 5.63 6.39
C GLU A 100 9.95 4.50 7.41
N VAL A 101 10.23 3.26 7.01
CA VAL A 101 10.31 2.13 7.95
C VAL A 101 11.45 2.31 8.97
N GLU A 102 12.61 2.79 8.57
CA GLU A 102 13.71 3.08 9.48
C GLU A 102 13.33 4.13 10.53
N LYS A 103 12.60 5.17 10.12
CA LYS A 103 12.20 6.30 10.93
C LYS A 103 10.98 6.01 11.81
N LEU A 104 9.92 5.44 11.22
CA LEU A 104 8.60 5.30 11.85
C LEU A 104 8.33 3.87 12.36
N GLY A 105 8.97 2.87 11.76
CA GLY A 105 8.72 1.46 12.05
C GLY A 105 7.75 0.80 11.08
N PHE A 106 7.09 1.56 10.23
CA PHE A 106 6.10 1.13 9.25
C PHE A 106 6.07 2.12 8.08
N ILE A 107 5.32 1.80 7.04
CA ILE A 107 5.04 2.71 5.92
C ILE A 107 3.65 3.29 6.13
N PRO A 108 3.52 4.63 6.23
CA PRO A 108 2.22 5.27 6.42
C PRO A 108 1.32 5.15 5.18
N ASN A 109 0.02 5.23 5.39
CA ASN A 109 -0.97 5.29 4.31
C ASN A 109 -0.64 6.38 3.30
N ALA A 110 -0.31 7.56 3.81
CA ALA A 110 0.11 8.70 3.02
C ALA A 110 1.09 9.55 3.82
N ASN A 111 2.22 9.89 3.22
CA ASN A 111 3.21 10.74 3.85
C ASN A 111 2.65 12.15 4.09
N GLY A 112 2.81 12.65 5.31
CA GLY A 112 2.45 14.00 5.73
C GLY A 112 1.03 14.18 6.29
N TRP A 113 0.11 13.21 6.13
CA TRP A 113 -1.24 13.32 6.69
C TRP A 113 -1.91 11.99 7.07
N GLY A 114 -1.50 10.89 6.52
CA GLY A 114 -2.05 9.56 6.79
C GLY A 114 -1.11 8.71 7.63
N GLU A 115 -0.41 9.32 8.62
CA GLU A 115 0.62 8.66 9.42
C GLU A 115 0.05 7.91 10.63
N ASP A 116 -1.25 7.94 10.83
CA ASP A 116 -1.96 7.25 11.90
C ASP A 116 -2.42 5.83 11.53
N ARG A 117 -2.03 5.36 10.36
CA ARG A 117 -2.32 4.03 9.80
C ARG A 117 -1.41 3.71 8.62
N SER A 118 -1.35 2.46 8.23
CA SER A 118 -0.65 2.00 7.03
C SER A 118 -1.62 1.78 5.85
N MET A 119 -1.21 0.99 4.85
CA MET A 119 -2.03 0.44 3.75
C MET A 119 -1.72 -1.05 3.60
N THR A 120 -2.51 -1.75 2.79
CA THR A 120 -2.24 -3.14 2.43
C THR A 120 -0.78 -3.32 2.00
N PRO A 121 0.00 -4.18 2.69
CA PRO A 121 1.45 -4.23 2.53
C PRO A 121 1.89 -4.84 1.20
N TYR A 122 2.70 -4.11 0.44
CA TYR A 122 3.29 -4.53 -0.83
C TYR A 122 4.82 -4.35 -0.89
N PHE A 123 5.41 -3.75 0.13
CA PHE A 123 6.82 -3.36 0.08
C PHE A 123 7.78 -4.55 -0.07
N GLY A 124 7.53 -5.68 0.59
CA GLY A 124 8.35 -6.89 0.43
C GLY A 124 8.40 -7.37 -1.02
N MET A 125 7.26 -7.37 -1.72
CA MET A 125 7.17 -7.71 -3.13
C MET A 125 7.86 -6.66 -4.00
N MET A 126 7.73 -5.37 -3.65
CA MET A 126 8.36 -4.25 -4.35
C MET A 126 9.89 -4.34 -4.32
N VAL A 127 10.46 -4.62 -3.13
CA VAL A 127 11.91 -4.83 -2.95
C VAL A 127 12.41 -6.01 -3.80
N SER A 128 11.72 -7.14 -3.71
CA SER A 128 12.10 -8.35 -4.44
C SER A 128 12.02 -8.16 -5.95
N SER A 129 10.93 -7.56 -6.44
CA SER A 129 10.72 -7.28 -7.85
C SER A 129 11.78 -6.34 -8.40
N TYR A 130 12.09 -5.26 -7.67
CA TYR A 130 13.16 -4.34 -8.07
C TYR A 130 14.51 -5.05 -8.13
N TYR A 131 14.93 -5.73 -7.06
CA TYR A 131 16.23 -6.39 -7.01
C TYR A 131 16.40 -7.45 -8.10
N ASP A 132 15.35 -8.18 -8.42
CA ASP A 132 15.42 -9.22 -9.47
C ASP A 132 15.62 -8.63 -10.86
N LYS A 133 14.96 -7.53 -11.15
CA LYS A 133 14.96 -6.89 -12.47
C LYS A 133 16.13 -5.93 -12.68
N ALA A 134 16.68 -5.36 -11.59
CA ALA A 134 17.83 -4.45 -11.66
C ALA A 134 19.06 -5.15 -12.27
N GLN A 135 19.77 -4.44 -13.16
CA GLN A 135 20.98 -4.97 -13.82
C GLN A 135 22.13 -5.15 -12.82
N GLU A 136 22.33 -4.16 -11.95
CA GLU A 136 23.35 -4.20 -10.91
C GLU A 136 22.78 -4.80 -9.61
N LYS A 137 23.51 -5.74 -9.03
CA LYS A 137 23.13 -6.46 -7.81
C LYS A 137 23.85 -5.88 -6.59
N ASP A 138 23.31 -4.79 -6.08
CA ASP A 138 23.80 -4.13 -4.86
C ASP A 138 23.36 -4.93 -3.60
N THR A 139 24.25 -5.79 -3.12
CA THR A 139 23.98 -6.64 -1.95
C THR A 139 23.91 -5.84 -0.65
N ALA A 140 24.63 -4.71 -0.54
CA ALA A 140 24.58 -3.86 0.65
C ALA A 140 23.20 -3.17 0.74
N TRP A 141 22.71 -2.65 -0.39
CA TRP A 141 21.36 -2.12 -0.49
C TRP A 141 20.31 -3.19 -0.18
N LEU A 142 20.46 -4.38 -0.76
CA LEU A 142 19.52 -5.49 -0.50
C LEU A 142 19.43 -5.84 0.98
N ARG A 143 20.55 -5.82 1.70
CA ARG A 143 20.57 -6.08 3.15
C ARG A 143 19.81 -5.00 3.93
N ARG A 144 19.98 -3.73 3.57
CA ARG A 144 19.22 -2.63 4.17
C ARG A 144 17.73 -2.76 3.87
N ALA A 145 17.38 -3.05 2.62
CA ALA A 145 15.99 -3.28 2.21
C ALA A 145 15.35 -4.48 2.93
N TYR A 146 16.06 -5.60 3.05
CA TYR A 146 15.61 -6.77 3.81
C TYR A 146 15.29 -6.42 5.26
N ASN A 147 16.16 -5.66 5.93
CA ASN A 147 15.93 -5.26 7.32
C ASN A 147 14.67 -4.38 7.45
N ALA A 148 14.41 -3.50 6.47
CA ALA A 148 13.20 -2.70 6.44
C ALA A 148 11.96 -3.56 6.19
N VAL A 149 12.01 -4.51 5.24
CA VAL A 149 10.90 -5.46 5.00
C VAL A 149 10.58 -6.29 6.24
N LEU A 150 11.62 -6.78 6.94
CA LEU A 150 11.43 -7.52 8.19
C LEU A 150 10.77 -6.65 9.26
N LYS A 151 11.21 -5.41 9.42
CA LYS A 151 10.64 -4.48 10.41
C LYS A 151 9.18 -4.13 10.11
N GLU A 152 8.82 -3.94 8.84
CA GLU A 152 7.42 -3.73 8.46
C GLU A 152 6.58 -4.99 8.67
N TYR A 153 7.11 -6.19 8.38
CA TYR A 153 6.44 -7.45 8.71
C TYR A 153 6.18 -7.57 10.22
N GLU A 154 7.14 -7.18 11.06
CA GLU A 154 6.98 -7.16 12.51
C GLU A 154 5.91 -6.16 12.98
N PHE A 155 5.78 -5.00 12.31
CA PHE A 155 4.69 -4.05 12.55
C PHE A 155 3.32 -4.73 12.33
N TRP A 156 3.15 -5.42 11.20
CA TRP A 156 1.89 -6.08 10.88
C TRP A 156 1.57 -7.29 11.76
N THR A 157 2.57 -8.05 12.18
CA THR A 157 2.37 -9.32 12.90
C THR A 157 2.54 -9.20 14.41
N ASN A 158 2.96 -8.04 14.90
CA ASN A 158 3.23 -7.77 16.32
C ASN A 158 4.15 -8.81 16.97
N THR A 159 5.07 -9.41 16.22
CA THR A 159 5.92 -10.51 16.70
C THR A 159 6.94 -10.09 17.74
N ASN A 160 7.29 -8.80 17.80
CA ASN A 160 8.23 -8.24 18.78
C ASN A 160 7.56 -7.51 19.97
N GLY A 161 6.23 -7.42 20.00
CA GLY A 161 5.46 -6.79 21.07
C GLY A 161 5.58 -5.27 21.17
N ASN A 162 6.23 -4.60 20.21
CA ASN A 162 6.51 -3.16 20.20
C ASN A 162 5.76 -2.42 19.08
N THR A 163 4.63 -2.91 18.67
CA THR A 163 3.82 -2.23 17.64
C THR A 163 3.01 -1.11 18.25
N ILE A 164 2.92 0.00 17.52
CA ILE A 164 2.07 1.13 17.86
C ILE A 164 0.60 0.87 17.51
N GLU A 165 0.32 -0.22 16.81
CA GLU A 165 -0.98 -0.59 16.29
C GLU A 165 -1.30 -2.06 16.59
N ASP A 166 -2.56 -2.36 16.95
CA ASP A 166 -3.00 -3.71 17.25
C ASP A 166 -3.65 -4.36 16.04
N HIS A 167 -2.91 -5.25 15.40
CA HIS A 167 -3.38 -6.07 14.28
C HIS A 167 -3.82 -7.47 14.71
N SER A 168 -3.80 -7.78 16.01
CA SER A 168 -4.10 -9.12 16.53
C SER A 168 -5.54 -9.55 16.25
N THR A 169 -5.73 -10.86 16.07
CA THR A 169 -7.04 -11.48 15.91
C THR A 169 -7.18 -12.68 16.85
N PRO A 170 -8.41 -13.21 17.09
CA PRO A 170 -8.61 -14.44 17.85
C PRO A 170 -8.02 -15.68 17.16
N VAL A 171 -7.64 -15.60 15.89
CA VAL A 171 -7.06 -16.71 15.12
C VAL A 171 -5.57 -16.49 15.05
N GLU A 172 -4.81 -17.40 15.66
CA GLU A 172 -3.34 -17.34 15.69
C GLU A 172 -2.77 -17.28 14.26
N GLY A 173 -1.78 -16.39 14.06
CA GLY A 173 -1.11 -16.20 12.79
C GLY A 173 -1.85 -15.33 11.77
N LEU A 174 -3.11 -14.94 12.03
CA LEU A 174 -3.86 -14.06 11.15
C LEU A 174 -4.00 -12.65 11.73
N GLN A 175 -3.96 -11.66 10.85
CA GLN A 175 -3.94 -10.24 11.19
C GLN A 175 -5.19 -9.52 10.66
N ARG A 176 -5.48 -8.36 11.24
CA ARG A 176 -6.53 -7.44 10.81
C ARG A 176 -5.97 -6.05 10.53
N TYR A 177 -6.73 -5.24 9.82
CA TYR A 177 -6.44 -3.81 9.69
C TYR A 177 -6.74 -3.06 11.00
N GLY A 178 -6.04 -1.97 11.23
CA GLY A 178 -6.15 -1.17 12.45
C GLY A 178 -5.83 0.31 12.23
N HIS A 179 -5.52 1.00 13.30
CA HIS A 179 -5.05 2.38 13.33
C HIS A 179 -4.45 2.67 14.71
N HIS A 180 -3.68 3.76 14.81
CA HIS A 180 -3.13 4.24 16.09
C HIS A 180 -3.50 5.71 16.40
N SER A 181 -4.59 6.21 15.79
CA SER A 181 -5.15 7.53 16.11
C SER A 181 -5.65 7.61 17.54
N ASP A 182 -5.45 8.77 18.18
CA ASP A 182 -6.03 9.07 19.49
C ASP A 182 -7.53 9.38 19.42
N SER A 183 -8.20 9.36 20.58
CA SER A 183 -9.64 9.60 20.68
C SER A 183 -10.08 10.97 20.18
N ALA A 184 -9.27 12.02 20.35
CA ALA A 184 -9.62 13.36 19.89
C ALA A 184 -9.57 13.46 18.37
N THR A 185 -8.56 12.85 17.76
CA THR A 185 -8.42 12.72 16.31
C THR A 185 -9.59 11.93 15.72
N LEU A 186 -9.99 10.80 16.33
CA LEU A 186 -11.12 10.01 15.88
C LEU A 186 -12.46 10.78 15.95
N VAL A 187 -12.71 11.53 17.04
CA VAL A 187 -13.90 12.38 17.13
C VAL A 187 -13.88 13.46 16.06
N SER A 188 -12.74 14.10 15.84
CA SER A 188 -12.59 15.11 14.79
C SER A 188 -12.79 14.52 13.39
N PHE A 189 -12.26 13.32 13.13
CA PHE A 189 -12.43 12.61 11.88
C PHE A 189 -13.91 12.26 11.63
N TYR A 190 -14.62 11.77 12.67
CA TYR A 190 -16.05 11.56 12.58
C TYR A 190 -16.80 12.83 12.18
N ASP A 191 -16.57 13.92 12.90
CA ASP A 191 -17.33 15.17 12.73
C ASP A 191 -17.02 15.89 11.41
N LYS A 192 -15.77 15.87 10.95
CA LYS A 192 -15.35 16.63 9.77
C LYS A 192 -15.40 15.86 8.46
N VAL A 193 -15.27 14.54 8.52
CA VAL A 193 -15.14 13.70 7.32
C VAL A 193 -16.30 12.71 7.20
N LEU A 194 -16.48 11.87 8.22
CA LEU A 194 -17.39 10.73 8.10
C LEU A 194 -18.86 11.12 8.04
N GLN A 195 -19.27 12.16 8.78
CA GLN A 195 -20.64 12.66 8.73
C GLN A 195 -21.08 13.03 7.32
N GLY A 196 -20.24 13.77 6.60
CA GLY A 196 -20.52 14.17 5.21
C GLY A 196 -20.42 13.01 4.24
N ARG A 197 -19.37 12.18 4.37
CA ARG A 197 -19.10 11.09 3.43
C ARG A 197 -20.10 9.95 3.50
N PHE A 198 -20.57 9.62 4.71
CA PHE A 198 -21.44 8.45 4.96
C PHE A 198 -22.84 8.82 5.49
N HIS A 199 -23.19 10.12 5.50
CA HIS A 199 -24.47 10.63 6.00
C HIS A 199 -24.78 10.19 7.44
N LEU A 200 -23.76 10.18 8.31
CA LEU A 200 -23.91 9.73 9.70
C LEU A 200 -24.60 10.78 10.57
N GLU A 201 -25.21 10.32 11.66
CA GLU A 201 -25.89 11.17 12.63
C GLU A 201 -24.89 12.12 13.34
N LYS A 202 -25.32 13.38 13.57
CA LYS A 202 -24.46 14.41 14.21
C LYS A 202 -24.39 14.23 15.73
N ASN A 203 -25.52 13.88 16.34
CA ASN A 203 -25.69 13.85 17.81
C ASN A 203 -25.53 12.44 18.36
N VAL A 204 -24.34 11.87 18.25
CA VAL A 204 -24.01 10.59 18.90
C VAL A 204 -22.98 10.82 20.01
N PRO A 205 -22.95 9.96 21.05
CA PRO A 205 -21.96 10.05 22.12
C PRO A 205 -20.52 9.96 21.58
N ALA A 206 -19.56 10.61 22.27
CA ALA A 206 -18.15 10.59 21.88
C ALA A 206 -17.58 9.17 21.77
N SER A 207 -17.97 8.25 22.67
CA SER A 207 -17.56 6.84 22.62
C SER A 207 -18.01 6.14 21.34
N GLU A 208 -19.21 6.45 20.86
CA GLU A 208 -19.74 5.89 19.62
C GLU A 208 -19.04 6.50 18.39
N LYS A 209 -18.74 7.82 18.41
CA LYS A 209 -17.92 8.47 17.38
C LYS A 209 -16.55 7.81 17.28
N ILE A 210 -15.89 7.57 18.41
CA ILE A 210 -14.58 6.92 18.47
C ILE A 210 -14.66 5.51 17.88
N ARG A 211 -15.65 4.71 18.26
CA ARG A 211 -15.83 3.37 17.74
C ARG A 211 -16.05 3.35 16.22
N ILE A 212 -16.99 4.16 15.73
CA ILE A 212 -17.27 4.24 14.29
C ILE A 212 -16.04 4.77 13.52
N ALA A 213 -15.41 5.82 14.02
CA ALA A 213 -14.27 6.43 13.38
C ALA A 213 -13.06 5.49 13.33
N GLY A 214 -12.81 4.70 14.37
CA GLY A 214 -11.76 3.69 14.39
C GLY A 214 -11.96 2.63 13.29
N HIS A 215 -13.15 2.05 13.21
CA HIS A 215 -13.48 1.11 12.15
C HIS A 215 -13.33 1.72 10.74
N ARG A 216 -13.80 2.96 10.56
CA ARG A 216 -13.71 3.66 9.27
C ARG A 216 -12.29 4.04 8.91
N LEU A 217 -11.46 4.36 9.91
CA LEU A 217 -10.05 4.67 9.67
C LEU A 217 -9.29 3.41 9.26
N ALA A 218 -9.57 2.27 9.90
CA ALA A 218 -9.05 0.98 9.48
C ALA A 218 -9.54 0.56 8.07
N GLU A 219 -10.76 0.96 7.67
CA GLU A 219 -11.22 0.78 6.27
C GLU A 219 -10.43 1.65 5.29
N ALA A 220 -10.02 2.86 5.68
CA ALA A 220 -9.17 3.71 4.86
C ALA A 220 -7.78 3.11 4.64
N GLU A 221 -7.29 2.32 5.60
CA GLU A 221 -6.05 1.54 5.47
C GLU A 221 -6.14 0.46 4.38
N THR A 222 -7.34 -0.01 4.09
CA THR A 222 -7.60 -0.98 3.02
C THR A 222 -7.68 -0.29 1.64
N MET A 223 -8.76 -0.51 0.91
CA MET A 223 -8.99 0.07 -0.41
C MET A 223 -9.90 1.31 -0.30
N ASP A 224 -9.44 2.36 0.36
CA ASP A 224 -10.11 3.66 0.48
C ASP A 224 -11.61 3.57 0.80
N PHE A 225 -11.92 3.08 2.00
CA PHE A 225 -13.31 2.90 2.48
C PHE A 225 -14.15 1.94 1.63
N ASN A 226 -13.55 0.87 1.16
CA ASN A 226 -14.27 -0.18 0.44
C ASN A 226 -15.42 -0.72 1.31
N PRO A 227 -16.66 -0.81 0.79
CA PRO A 227 -17.86 -1.16 1.57
C PRO A 227 -17.91 -2.61 2.05
N ARG A 228 -16.96 -3.46 1.69
CA ARG A 228 -16.94 -4.91 2.00
C ARG A 228 -17.04 -5.25 3.48
N PHE A 229 -16.64 -4.33 4.37
CA PHE A 229 -16.69 -4.52 5.82
C PHE A 229 -17.87 -3.79 6.49
N GLU A 230 -18.73 -3.11 5.74
CA GLU A 230 -19.93 -2.44 6.25
C GLU A 230 -19.67 -1.49 7.44
N GLY A 231 -18.50 -0.81 7.45
CA GLY A 231 -18.10 0.07 8.54
C GLY A 231 -17.62 -0.65 9.79
N ARG A 232 -17.26 -1.92 9.70
CA ARG A 232 -16.83 -2.76 10.82
C ARG A 232 -15.48 -3.44 10.55
N CYS A 233 -14.58 -2.76 9.86
CA CYS A 233 -13.32 -3.31 9.36
C CYS A 233 -12.54 -4.09 10.43
N MET A 234 -12.42 -3.55 11.64
CA MET A 234 -11.66 -4.17 12.72
C MET A 234 -12.30 -5.47 13.31
N ASP A 235 -13.53 -5.81 12.91
CA ASP A 235 -14.19 -7.05 13.29
C ASP A 235 -13.89 -8.22 12.32
N PHE A 236 -13.14 -7.97 11.25
CA PHE A 236 -12.88 -8.95 10.21
C PHE A 236 -11.41 -9.36 10.16
N ILE A 237 -11.18 -10.57 9.65
CA ILE A 237 -9.87 -11.09 9.27
C ILE A 237 -9.81 -11.04 7.73
N PRO A 238 -9.19 -9.99 7.15
CA PRO A 238 -9.24 -9.75 5.71
C PRO A 238 -8.32 -10.70 4.95
N VAL A 239 -8.83 -11.27 3.87
CA VAL A 239 -8.09 -12.24 3.04
C VAL A 239 -6.92 -11.58 2.32
N ASP A 240 -7.10 -10.35 1.83
CA ASP A 240 -6.08 -9.60 1.10
C ASP A 240 -4.85 -9.28 1.98
N LEU A 241 -5.06 -8.76 3.20
CA LEU A 241 -3.97 -8.52 4.14
C LEU A 241 -3.18 -9.81 4.42
N ASN A 242 -3.89 -10.88 4.80
CA ASN A 242 -3.25 -12.14 5.18
C ASN A 242 -2.59 -12.85 4.00
N SER A 243 -3.14 -12.71 2.79
CA SER A 243 -2.49 -13.19 1.57
C SER A 243 -1.20 -12.44 1.26
N ASN A 244 -1.18 -11.11 1.49
CA ASN A 244 0.04 -10.32 1.31
C ASN A 244 1.07 -10.64 2.39
N LEU A 245 0.67 -10.82 3.64
CA LEU A 245 1.60 -11.23 4.71
C LEU A 245 2.21 -12.61 4.44
N TYR A 246 1.41 -13.57 3.97
CA TYR A 246 1.94 -14.85 3.49
C TYR A 246 2.95 -14.66 2.36
N GLN A 247 2.67 -13.77 1.41
CA GLN A 247 3.64 -13.46 0.35
C GLN A 247 4.91 -12.79 0.92
N TYR A 248 4.79 -11.94 1.96
CA TYR A 248 5.95 -11.37 2.67
C TYR A 248 6.86 -12.45 3.25
N GLU A 249 6.30 -13.47 3.90
CA GLU A 249 7.06 -14.60 4.43
C GLU A 249 7.87 -15.30 3.33
N LYS A 250 7.25 -15.51 2.19
CA LYS A 250 7.93 -16.09 1.01
C LYS A 250 9.06 -15.19 0.51
N GLU A 251 8.81 -13.86 0.44
CA GLU A 251 9.84 -12.92 0.00
C GLU A 251 10.97 -12.79 1.02
N LEU A 252 10.68 -12.74 2.31
CA LEU A 252 11.71 -12.74 3.37
C LEU A 252 12.60 -13.97 3.26
N GLY A 253 12.04 -15.16 3.13
CA GLY A 253 12.82 -16.40 2.93
C GLY A 253 13.66 -16.36 1.66
N ARG A 254 13.16 -15.77 0.58
CA ARG A 254 13.87 -15.60 -0.68
C ARG A 254 15.02 -14.59 -0.57
N LEU A 255 14.79 -13.47 0.12
CA LEU A 255 15.81 -12.44 0.36
C LEU A 255 16.91 -12.98 1.28
N GLU A 256 16.60 -13.78 2.31
CA GLU A 256 17.59 -14.44 3.15
C GLU A 256 18.52 -15.36 2.35
N ARG A 257 17.96 -16.17 1.43
CA ARG A 257 18.77 -17.01 0.52
C ARG A 257 19.70 -16.17 -0.35
N LYS A 258 19.20 -15.07 -0.93
CA LYS A 258 20.01 -14.16 -1.77
C LYS A 258 21.14 -13.48 -1.00
N LEU A 259 20.91 -13.19 0.28
CA LEU A 259 21.88 -12.54 1.18
C LEU A 259 22.82 -13.54 1.87
N GLY A 260 22.59 -14.84 1.70
CA GLY A 260 23.35 -15.88 2.42
C GLY A 260 23.14 -15.86 3.93
N ILE A 261 22.00 -15.35 4.42
CA ILE A 261 21.64 -15.31 5.85
C ILE A 261 21.20 -16.69 6.32
N SER A 262 20.32 -17.32 5.58
CA SER A 262 19.77 -18.66 5.86
C SER A 262 19.30 -19.35 4.57
N ASP A 263 18.80 -20.58 4.69
CA ASP A 263 18.14 -21.29 3.60
C ASP A 263 16.66 -20.86 3.39
N GLY A 264 16.16 -19.92 4.19
CA GLY A 264 14.83 -19.36 4.12
C GLY A 264 13.68 -20.29 4.56
N ARG A 265 13.98 -21.54 4.95
CA ARG A 265 12.95 -22.55 5.29
C ARG A 265 12.18 -22.24 6.57
N ALA A 266 12.72 -21.41 7.45
CA ALA A 266 12.01 -21.01 8.66
C ALA A 266 10.72 -20.24 8.34
N TRP A 267 10.71 -19.50 7.24
CA TRP A 267 9.54 -18.75 6.75
C TRP A 267 8.48 -19.66 6.12
N GLU A 268 8.86 -20.79 5.55
CA GLU A 268 7.92 -21.75 4.93
C GLU A 268 7.06 -22.52 5.96
N LYS A 269 7.37 -22.40 7.24
CA LYS A 269 6.72 -23.13 8.34
C LYS A 269 5.75 -22.27 9.16
N ARG A 270 5.62 -20.99 8.80
CA ARG A 270 4.68 -20.07 9.42
C ARG A 270 3.35 -20.09 8.69
#